data_f807d7872b3ddc004afc1150556c9d0f
#
_entry.id   f807d7872b3ddc004afc1150556c9d0f
#
_cell.length_a   1.000
_cell.length_b   1.000
_cell.length_c   1.000
_cell.angle_alpha   90.00
_cell.angle_beta   90.00
_cell.angle_gamma   90.00
#
_symmetry.space_group_name_H-M   'P 1'
#
loop_
_entity.id
_entity.type
_entity.pdbx_description
1 polymer ?
#
loop_
_entity_poly.entity_id
_entity_poly.type
_entity_poly.pdbx_seq_one_letter_code
_entity_poly.pdbx_strand_id
1 'polypeptide(L)'
;MTARNIDLSIALALYLPAVIAILLMGQSNMMRAYFPLLAGLLLPIVVAWALRAKPYFLSGVALSGSALFWFFMFSHFNLSSRIFGVHDYFWILISWIMGWLIGLLAQYRAENAKEAFGKGFLETLAGVMAGLIILGVLYLFGLTKFVFSLSNVIL
;
A
#
# COMPACT_ATOMS: atom_id res chain seq x y z
N MET A 1 -19.95 -4.49 -19.69
CA MET A 1 -19.11 -3.95 -18.61
C MET A 1 -18.12 -2.96 -19.22
N THR A 2 -17.92 -1.81 -18.59
CA THR A 2 -16.88 -0.88 -19.07
C THR A 2 -15.50 -1.39 -18.65
N ALA A 3 -14.45 -1.09 -19.43
CA ALA A 3 -13.07 -1.50 -19.09
C ALA A 3 -12.65 -1.07 -17.68
N ARG A 4 -13.18 0.05 -17.19
CA ARG A 4 -12.96 0.55 -15.83
C ARG A 4 -13.57 -0.35 -14.74
N ASN A 5 -14.74 -0.91 -14.98
CA ASN A 5 -15.38 -1.81 -14.03
C ASN A 5 -14.67 -3.18 -13.98
N ILE A 6 -14.15 -3.62 -15.11
CA ILE A 6 -13.31 -4.82 -15.18
C ILE A 6 -12.03 -4.60 -14.37
N ASP A 7 -11.36 -3.48 -14.56
CA ASP A 7 -10.16 -3.10 -13.81
C ASP A 7 -10.40 -3.06 -12.30
N LEU A 8 -11.50 -2.44 -11.87
CA LEU A 8 -11.89 -2.42 -10.46
C LEU A 8 -12.14 -3.84 -9.92
N SER A 9 -12.83 -4.69 -10.70
CA SER A 9 -13.11 -6.08 -10.29
C SER A 9 -11.82 -6.89 -10.13
N ILE A 10 -10.85 -6.72 -11.03
CA ILE A 10 -9.53 -7.36 -10.95
C ILE A 10 -8.78 -6.83 -9.71
N ALA A 11 -8.78 -5.51 -9.50
CA ALA A 11 -8.13 -4.89 -8.37
C ALA A 11 -8.66 -5.43 -7.03
N LEU A 12 -9.98 -5.54 -6.88
CA LEU A 12 -10.60 -6.09 -5.68
C LEU A 12 -10.31 -7.60 -5.53
N ALA A 13 -10.32 -8.35 -6.63
CA ALA A 13 -10.02 -9.78 -6.60
C ALA A 13 -8.58 -10.07 -6.13
N LEU A 14 -7.63 -9.20 -6.42
CA LEU A 14 -6.24 -9.33 -5.96
C LEU A 14 -6.09 -9.20 -4.44
N TYR A 15 -7.03 -8.52 -3.76
CA TYR A 15 -7.05 -8.43 -2.30
C TYR A 15 -7.84 -9.55 -1.62
N LEU A 16 -8.63 -10.31 -2.37
CA LEU A 16 -9.47 -11.37 -1.80
C LEU A 16 -8.68 -12.40 -0.96
N PRO A 17 -7.51 -12.90 -1.40
CA PRO A 17 -6.71 -13.82 -0.59
C PRO A 17 -6.25 -13.21 0.73
N ALA A 18 -5.91 -11.91 0.74
CA ALA A 18 -5.52 -11.19 1.96
C ALA A 18 -6.69 -11.05 2.93
N VAL A 19 -7.89 -10.73 2.44
CA VAL A 19 -9.12 -10.69 3.24
C VAL A 19 -9.41 -12.05 3.87
N ILE A 20 -9.36 -13.11 3.07
CA ILE A 20 -9.58 -14.48 3.55
C ILE A 20 -8.55 -14.85 4.62
N ALA A 21 -7.27 -14.55 4.41
CA ALA A 21 -6.22 -14.82 5.38
C ALA A 21 -6.49 -14.12 6.72
N ILE A 22 -6.88 -12.85 6.71
CA ILE A 22 -7.23 -12.10 7.93
C ILE A 22 -8.43 -12.73 8.64
N LEU A 23 -9.46 -13.12 7.90
CA LEU A 23 -10.65 -13.75 8.48
C LEU A 23 -10.33 -15.11 9.11
N LEU A 24 -9.44 -15.89 8.49
CA LEU A 24 -9.01 -17.18 9.01
C LEU A 24 -8.10 -17.07 10.25
N MET A 25 -7.43 -15.96 10.45
CA MET A 25 -6.61 -15.70 11.66
C MET A 25 -7.43 -15.55 12.94
N GLY A 26 -8.75 -15.35 12.82
CA GLY A 26 -9.66 -15.26 13.94
C GLY A 26 -9.42 -14.03 14.83
N GLN A 27 -9.78 -14.15 16.12
CA GLN A 27 -9.72 -13.04 17.12
C GLN A 27 -8.30 -12.78 17.66
N SER A 28 -7.25 -13.20 16.99
CA SER A 28 -5.87 -12.96 17.42
C SER A 28 -5.55 -11.46 17.40
N ASN A 29 -4.57 -11.05 18.21
CA ASN A 29 -4.03 -9.67 18.17
C ASN A 29 -3.50 -9.27 16.79
N MET A 30 -3.17 -10.25 15.95
CA MET A 30 -2.75 -10.04 14.57
C MET A 30 -3.87 -9.46 13.69
N MET A 31 -5.13 -9.86 13.88
CA MET A 31 -6.24 -9.30 13.12
C MET A 31 -6.35 -7.79 13.31
N ARG A 32 -6.11 -7.29 14.53
CA ARG A 32 -6.15 -5.86 14.83
C ARG A 32 -5.06 -5.07 14.10
N ALA A 33 -3.90 -5.67 13.86
CA ALA A 33 -2.79 -5.02 13.15
C ALA A 33 -2.97 -5.07 11.62
N TYR A 34 -3.42 -6.19 11.07
CA TYR A 34 -3.50 -6.37 9.62
C TYR A 34 -4.74 -5.74 8.99
N PHE A 35 -5.84 -5.63 9.74
CA PHE A 35 -7.05 -5.02 9.20
C PHE A 35 -6.88 -3.54 8.83
N PRO A 36 -6.29 -2.67 9.68
CA PRO A 36 -6.01 -1.29 9.29
C PRO A 36 -5.05 -1.17 8.10
N LEU A 37 -4.05 -2.05 8.02
CA LEU A 37 -3.14 -2.10 6.87
C LEU A 37 -3.91 -2.40 5.58
N LEU A 38 -4.73 -3.45 5.59
CA LEU A 38 -5.54 -3.81 4.42
C LEU A 38 -6.50 -2.69 4.03
N ALA A 39 -7.20 -2.10 5.00
CA ALA A 39 -8.10 -0.97 4.75
C ALA A 39 -7.36 0.23 4.14
N GLY A 40 -6.17 0.55 4.64
CA GLY A 40 -5.32 1.60 4.10
C GLY A 40 -4.83 1.30 2.68
N LEU A 41 -4.54 0.05 2.36
CA LEU A 41 -4.16 -0.37 1.01
C LEU A 41 -5.34 -0.37 0.02
N LEU A 42 -6.57 -0.55 0.50
CA LEU A 42 -7.78 -0.50 -0.34
C LEU A 42 -8.25 0.93 -0.63
N LEU A 43 -8.02 1.86 0.30
CA LEU A 43 -8.50 3.23 0.18
C LEU A 43 -8.07 3.91 -1.13
N PRO A 44 -6.80 3.86 -1.56
CA PRO A 44 -6.37 4.43 -2.84
C PRO A 44 -7.05 3.81 -4.06
N ILE A 45 -7.44 2.54 -4.02
CA ILE A 45 -8.19 1.91 -5.11
C ILE A 45 -9.55 2.60 -5.29
N VAL A 46 -10.26 2.83 -4.19
CA VAL A 46 -11.55 3.50 -4.22
C VAL A 46 -11.42 4.95 -4.69
N VAL A 47 -10.42 5.67 -4.16
CA VAL A 47 -10.16 7.07 -4.54
C VAL A 47 -9.77 7.18 -6.02
N ALA A 48 -8.85 6.34 -6.50
CA ALA A 48 -8.42 6.34 -7.90
C ALA A 48 -9.57 5.98 -8.86
N TRP A 49 -10.45 5.06 -8.44
CA TRP A 49 -11.66 4.74 -9.20
C TRP A 49 -12.61 5.94 -9.27
N ALA A 50 -12.83 6.63 -8.15
CA ALA A 50 -13.66 7.84 -8.09
C ALA A 50 -13.09 8.98 -8.93
N LEU A 51 -11.75 9.12 -8.97
CA LEU A 51 -11.04 10.10 -9.80
C LEU A 51 -10.94 9.69 -11.28
N ARG A 52 -11.64 8.64 -11.69
CA ARG A 52 -11.69 8.14 -13.07
C ARG A 52 -10.31 7.79 -13.63
N ALA A 53 -9.50 7.10 -12.83
CA ALA A 53 -8.20 6.58 -13.27
C ALA A 53 -8.31 5.80 -14.59
N LYS A 54 -7.23 5.78 -15.35
CA LYS A 54 -7.17 5.04 -16.63
C LYS A 54 -7.37 3.55 -16.40
N PRO A 55 -8.00 2.82 -17.36
CA PRO A 55 -8.15 1.37 -17.27
C PRO A 55 -6.81 0.67 -17.00
N TYR A 56 -6.85 -0.38 -16.18
CA TYR A 56 -5.71 -1.20 -15.72
C TYR A 56 -4.73 -0.54 -14.75
N PHE A 57 -4.87 0.77 -14.48
CA PHE A 57 -4.09 1.43 -13.43
C PHE A 57 -4.43 0.87 -12.04
N LEU A 58 -5.71 0.65 -11.75
CA LEU A 58 -6.16 0.10 -10.47
C LEU A 58 -5.62 -1.32 -10.23
N SER A 59 -5.60 -2.17 -11.25
CA SER A 59 -5.02 -3.51 -11.16
C SER A 59 -3.52 -3.46 -10.83
N GLY A 60 -2.78 -2.51 -11.39
CA GLY A 60 -1.36 -2.30 -11.08
C GLY A 60 -1.15 -1.86 -9.62
N VAL A 61 -1.94 -0.89 -9.16
CA VAL A 61 -1.92 -0.42 -7.76
C VAL A 61 -2.28 -1.57 -6.80
N ALA A 62 -3.32 -2.34 -7.11
CA ALA A 62 -3.75 -3.45 -6.28
C ALA A 62 -2.71 -4.57 -6.22
N LEU A 63 -2.04 -4.87 -7.32
CA LEU A 63 -0.99 -5.88 -7.33
C LEU A 63 0.19 -5.48 -6.45
N SER A 64 0.63 -4.22 -6.52
CA SER A 64 1.70 -3.72 -5.66
C SER A 64 1.29 -3.74 -4.17
N GLY A 65 0.07 -3.30 -3.86
CA GLY A 65 -0.45 -3.33 -2.49
C GLY A 65 -0.60 -4.74 -1.93
N SER A 66 -1.09 -5.69 -2.76
CA SER A 66 -1.17 -7.10 -2.37
C SER A 66 0.21 -7.71 -2.13
N ALA A 67 1.20 -7.43 -3.00
CA ALA A 67 2.56 -7.88 -2.81
C ALA A 67 3.18 -7.34 -1.51
N LEU A 68 2.97 -6.06 -1.21
CA LEU A 68 3.43 -5.43 0.03
C LEU A 68 2.75 -6.02 1.27
N PHE A 69 1.45 -6.29 1.20
CA PHE A 69 0.73 -6.94 2.28
C PHE A 69 1.32 -8.32 2.61
N TRP A 70 1.54 -9.15 1.60
CA TRP A 70 2.11 -10.48 1.79
C TRP A 70 3.56 -10.43 2.26
N PHE A 71 4.37 -9.52 1.70
CA PHE A 71 5.74 -9.31 2.15
C PHE A 71 5.77 -8.92 3.64
N PHE A 72 4.93 -7.97 4.06
CA PHE A 72 4.81 -7.58 5.45
C PHE A 72 4.36 -8.75 6.33
N MET A 73 3.37 -9.49 5.90
CA MET A 73 2.84 -10.63 6.63
C MET A 73 3.90 -11.72 6.88
N PHE A 74 4.67 -12.05 5.85
CA PHE A 74 5.77 -13.02 5.97
C PHE A 74 6.94 -12.49 6.82
N SER A 75 7.29 -11.22 6.71
CA SER A 75 8.36 -10.61 7.48
C SER A 75 8.01 -10.49 8.96
N HIS A 76 6.75 -10.24 9.28
CA HIS A 76 6.29 -10.12 10.66
C HIS A 76 6.44 -11.40 11.47
N PHE A 77 6.33 -12.57 10.85
CA PHE A 77 6.56 -13.85 11.52
C PHE A 77 8.04 -14.11 11.86
N ASN A 78 8.98 -13.39 11.22
CA ASN A 78 10.42 -13.67 11.30
C ASN A 78 11.26 -12.53 11.90
N LEU A 79 10.72 -11.32 12.05
CA LEU A 79 11.49 -10.13 12.42
C LEU A 79 10.77 -9.27 13.47
N SER A 80 11.55 -8.44 14.17
CA SER A 80 11.02 -7.42 15.07
C SER A 80 10.03 -6.51 14.35
N SER A 81 8.88 -6.27 14.98
CA SER A 81 7.77 -5.50 14.42
C SER A 81 8.00 -3.98 14.34
N ARG A 82 9.25 -3.53 14.42
CA ARG A 82 9.57 -2.08 14.41
C ARG A 82 10.83 -1.77 13.62
N ILE A 83 10.69 -0.86 12.67
CA ILE A 83 11.80 -0.24 11.94
C ILE A 83 12.03 1.15 12.54
N PHE A 84 13.23 1.39 13.08
CA PHE A 84 13.60 2.65 13.76
C PHE A 84 12.60 3.13 14.82
N GLY A 85 11.99 2.19 15.56
CA GLY A 85 11.05 2.49 16.64
C GLY A 85 9.62 2.77 16.21
N VAL A 86 9.33 2.74 14.92
CA VAL A 86 7.99 2.93 14.37
C VAL A 86 7.46 1.60 13.81
N HIS A 87 6.18 1.33 13.95
CA HIS A 87 5.59 0.10 13.42
C HIS A 87 5.76 0.00 11.91
N ASP A 88 6.24 -1.15 11.43
CA ASP A 88 6.57 -1.40 10.01
C ASP A 88 5.37 -1.13 9.08
N TYR A 89 4.16 -1.50 9.49
CA TYR A 89 2.97 -1.28 8.66
C TYR A 89 2.64 0.21 8.46
N PHE A 90 2.97 1.05 9.42
CA PHE A 90 2.82 2.50 9.26
C PHE A 90 3.74 3.04 8.16
N TRP A 91 5.00 2.58 8.14
CA TRP A 91 5.95 2.94 7.11
C TRP A 91 5.58 2.40 5.75
N ILE A 92 5.13 1.16 5.69
CA ILE A 92 4.64 0.55 4.45
C ILE A 92 3.46 1.33 3.91
N LEU A 93 2.52 1.69 4.77
CA LEU A 93 1.34 2.45 4.40
C LEU A 93 1.68 3.84 3.85
N ILE A 94 2.51 4.60 4.56
CA ILE A 94 2.95 5.94 4.10
C ILE A 94 3.71 5.83 2.77
N SER A 95 4.66 4.93 2.69
CA SER A 95 5.48 4.73 1.49
C SER A 95 4.63 4.36 0.29
N TRP A 96 3.65 3.48 0.50
CA TRP A 96 2.74 3.04 -0.54
C TRP A 96 1.80 4.17 -0.99
N ILE A 97 1.28 4.98 -0.05
CA ILE A 97 0.46 6.15 -0.38
C ILE A 97 1.27 7.16 -1.21
N MET A 98 2.53 7.40 -0.86
CA MET A 98 3.41 8.28 -1.64
C MET A 98 3.62 7.75 -3.07
N GLY A 99 3.94 6.47 -3.21
CA GLY A 99 4.09 5.84 -4.52
C GLY A 99 2.81 5.86 -5.34
N TRP A 100 1.67 5.60 -4.69
CA TRP A 100 0.38 5.70 -5.33
C TRP A 100 0.07 7.11 -5.84
N LEU A 101 0.35 8.15 -5.07
CA LEU A 101 0.15 9.54 -5.52
C LEU A 101 1.03 9.89 -6.73
N ILE A 102 2.29 9.46 -6.72
CA ILE A 102 3.19 9.62 -7.86
C ILE A 102 2.65 8.87 -9.09
N GLY A 103 2.22 7.62 -8.92
CA GLY A 103 1.63 6.81 -9.98
C GLY A 103 0.35 7.42 -10.54
N LEU A 104 -0.50 8.00 -9.68
CA LEU A 104 -1.73 8.69 -10.07
C LEU A 104 -1.43 9.91 -10.97
N LEU A 105 -0.36 10.63 -10.69
CA LEU A 105 0.08 11.74 -11.55
C LEU A 105 0.71 11.23 -12.86
N ALA A 106 1.51 10.16 -12.76
CA ALA A 106 2.21 9.60 -13.92
C ALA A 106 1.27 8.93 -14.93
N GLN A 107 0.14 8.37 -14.50
CA GLN A 107 -0.82 7.68 -15.38
C GLN A 107 -1.38 8.56 -16.49
N TYR A 108 -1.48 9.88 -16.27
CA TYR A 108 -1.97 10.81 -17.30
C TYR A 108 -1.09 10.85 -18.54
N ARG A 109 0.18 10.45 -18.40
CA ARG A 109 1.14 10.34 -19.51
C ARG A 109 1.15 8.95 -20.17
N ALA A 110 0.38 7.99 -19.66
CA ALA A 110 0.32 6.65 -20.22
C ALA A 110 -0.46 6.67 -21.55
N GLU A 111 0.09 6.06 -22.59
CA GLU A 111 -0.52 5.98 -23.92
C GLU A 111 -1.44 4.77 -24.08
N ASN A 112 -1.15 3.69 -23.36
CA ASN A 112 -1.88 2.43 -23.47
C ASN A 112 -2.12 1.76 -22.11
N ALA A 113 -2.94 0.69 -22.11
CA ALA A 113 -3.32 -0.05 -20.92
C ALA A 113 -2.14 -0.70 -20.17
N LYS A 114 -1.16 -1.23 -20.91
CA LYS A 114 0.05 -1.85 -20.35
C LYS A 114 0.90 -0.82 -19.62
N GLU A 115 1.02 0.36 -20.19
CA GLU A 115 1.76 1.45 -19.58
C GLU A 115 1.03 2.01 -18.35
N ALA A 116 -0.31 2.13 -18.40
CA ALA A 116 -1.11 2.53 -17.25
C ALA A 116 -0.98 1.53 -16.08
N PHE A 117 -1.00 0.22 -16.38
CA PHE A 117 -0.73 -0.82 -15.40
C PHE A 117 0.69 -0.71 -14.82
N GLY A 118 1.70 -0.53 -15.68
CA GLY A 118 3.10 -0.36 -15.27
C GLY A 118 3.30 0.84 -14.35
N LYS A 119 2.66 1.97 -14.64
CA LYS A 119 2.67 3.16 -13.78
C LYS A 119 2.04 2.86 -12.41
N GLY A 120 0.88 2.20 -12.39
CA GLY A 120 0.23 1.80 -11.14
C GLY A 120 1.08 0.83 -10.31
N PHE A 121 1.77 -0.10 -10.94
CA PHE A 121 2.58 -1.11 -10.26
C PHE A 121 3.94 -0.57 -9.80
N LEU A 122 4.75 -0.06 -10.73
CA LEU A 122 6.12 0.34 -10.46
C LEU A 122 6.20 1.58 -9.57
N GLU A 123 5.37 2.58 -9.85
CA GLU A 123 5.40 3.83 -9.08
C GLU A 123 4.93 3.62 -7.64
N THR A 124 3.94 2.74 -7.42
CA THR A 124 3.54 2.40 -6.04
C THR A 124 4.61 1.60 -5.31
N LEU A 125 5.32 0.70 -5.98
CA LEU A 125 6.47 0.01 -5.37
C LEU A 125 7.64 0.96 -5.09
N ALA A 126 7.93 1.88 -6.01
CA ALA A 126 8.97 2.90 -5.80
C ALA A 126 8.71 3.77 -4.57
N GLY A 127 7.44 3.96 -4.20
CA GLY A 127 7.06 4.66 -2.97
C GLY A 127 7.62 4.02 -1.71
N VAL A 128 7.73 2.69 -1.67
CA VAL A 128 8.35 1.97 -0.54
C VAL A 128 9.80 2.39 -0.37
N MET A 129 10.55 2.42 -1.47
CA MET A 129 11.96 2.85 -1.44
C MET A 129 12.07 4.32 -1.01
N ALA A 130 11.22 5.19 -1.54
CA ALA A 130 11.18 6.60 -1.15
C ALA A 130 10.86 6.76 0.35
N GLY A 131 9.90 5.99 0.87
CA GLY A 131 9.56 5.99 2.29
C GLY A 131 10.72 5.53 3.18
N LEU A 132 11.45 4.49 2.78
CA LEU A 132 12.62 4.02 3.51
C LEU A 132 13.75 5.07 3.52
N ILE A 133 13.97 5.76 2.41
CA ILE A 133 14.95 6.86 2.33
C ILE A 133 14.53 8.00 3.27
N ILE A 134 13.27 8.41 3.22
CA ILE A 134 12.74 9.46 4.11
C ILE A 134 12.90 9.05 5.57
N LEU A 135 12.57 7.81 5.92
CA LEU A 135 12.76 7.29 7.26
C LEU A 135 14.23 7.35 7.70
N GLY A 136 15.16 6.94 6.84
CA GLY A 136 16.58 7.03 7.10
C GLY A 136 17.05 8.46 7.36
N VAL A 137 16.58 9.41 6.56
CA VAL A 137 16.87 10.84 6.74
C VAL A 137 16.30 11.36 8.07
N LEU A 138 15.03 11.06 8.36
CA LEU A 138 14.41 11.46 9.63
C LEU A 138 15.14 10.88 10.84
N TYR A 139 15.62 9.63 10.73
CA TYR A 139 16.41 9.00 11.78
C TYR A 139 17.74 9.73 12.00
N LEU A 140 18.47 10.04 10.93
CA LEU A 140 19.75 10.76 11.00
C LEU A 140 19.61 12.16 11.65
N PHE A 141 18.51 12.83 11.40
CA PHE A 141 18.21 14.14 12.01
C PHE A 141 17.52 14.06 13.39
N GLY A 142 17.34 12.87 13.96
CA GLY A 142 16.68 12.68 15.26
C GLY A 142 15.20 12.99 15.28
N LEU A 143 14.56 13.11 14.13
CA LEU A 143 13.13 13.45 13.97
C LEU A 143 12.18 12.25 14.09
N THR A 144 12.71 11.04 14.28
CA THR A 144 11.91 9.81 14.41
C THR A 144 10.96 9.84 15.63
N LYS A 145 11.33 10.57 16.70
CA LYS A 145 10.45 10.72 17.88
C LYS A 145 9.11 11.36 17.54
N PHE A 146 9.11 12.32 16.62
CA PHE A 146 7.88 12.97 16.16
C PHE A 146 6.99 12.00 15.38
N VAL A 147 7.57 11.22 14.47
CA VAL A 147 6.86 10.21 13.68
C VAL A 147 6.33 9.08 14.58
N PHE A 148 7.12 8.69 15.59
CA PHE A 148 6.69 7.72 16.60
C PHE A 148 5.47 8.20 17.40
N SER A 149 5.45 9.46 17.80
CA SER A 149 4.30 10.06 18.47
C SER A 149 3.05 10.02 17.59
N LEU A 150 3.17 10.34 16.29
CA LEU A 150 2.08 10.27 15.32
C LEU A 150 1.57 8.84 15.14
N SER A 151 2.47 7.85 15.04
CA SER A 151 2.07 6.44 14.86
C SER A 151 1.27 5.93 16.07
N ASN A 152 1.61 6.33 17.29
CA ASN A 152 0.88 5.93 18.49
C ASN A 152 -0.50 6.58 18.64
N VAL A 153 -0.76 7.67 17.93
CA VAL A 153 -2.08 8.35 17.92
C VAL A 153 -3.01 7.71 16.89
N ILE A 154 -2.44 7.23 15.78
CA ILE A 154 -3.23 6.69 14.65
C ILE A 154 -3.53 5.19 14.84
N LEU A 155 -2.74 4.49 15.61
CA LEU A 155 -2.76 3.04 15.79
C LEU A 155 -3.12 2.62 17.20
#